data_7b4b54be9c6c8c27015a3898d2dded8e
#
_entry.id   7b4b54be9c6c8c27015a3898d2dded8e
#
_cell.length_a   1.000
_cell.length_b   1.000
_cell.length_c   1.000
_cell.angle_alpha   90.00
_cell.angle_beta   90.00
_cell.angle_gamma   90.00
#
_symmetry.space_group_name_H-M   'P 1'
#
loop_
_entity.id
_entity.type
_entity.pdbx_description
1 polymer ?
#
loop_
_entity_poly.entity_id
_entity_poly.type
_entity_poly.pdbx_seq_one_letter_code
_entity_poly.pdbx_strand_id
1 'polypeptide(L)'
;MVEDTASVAALYRSYLTPLGIDINIVGTGRDAIESLNHRIPDLILLDLRLPDMTGMDVLHAVKKSHPDVPIIFMTAHGSIDTAVEAMRHGSQDFLIKPCEADRLRVTVNNAIRKATKLKNEADNPGNQNYQGFIGSSQTMLQVYRTIDSAASSKASIFITGESGTGKEVCAEAIHAASKRGDKPFIAINCAAIPKDLIESELFGHVKGAFTGAANDRQGAAELADGGTLFLDELCEMDLDLQTKLLRFIQTGTFQKVGSSKMKSVDVRFVCATNRDPWKEVQEGRFREDLYYRLYVIPLHLPPLRERGEDVIEIAYSLLGYMSHEEGKNFVRFSQEVIDRFNSYEWPGNVRQLQNVLRNIVVLNNGKEITLDMLPPPLNQPLDRPSVSKLIEPKAMTVSEIMPLWMTEKMAIEQAIEACDGNIPRAAGYLDVSPSTIYRKLQAWNGKEERQKV
;
A
#
# COMPACT_ATOMS: atom_id res chain seq x y z
N MET A 1 -8.82 34.71 7.63
CA MET A 1 -8.18 34.78 8.97
C MET A 1 -9.20 35.29 9.97
N VAL A 2 -9.41 34.59 11.09
CA VAL A 2 -10.35 34.94 12.16
C VAL A 2 -9.52 35.37 13.35
N GLU A 3 -9.53 36.68 13.61
CA GLU A 3 -8.68 37.34 14.63
C GLU A 3 -9.40 38.62 15.12
N ASP A 4 -9.64 38.74 16.38
CA ASP A 4 -10.38 39.87 16.98
C ASP A 4 -9.49 41.11 17.18
N THR A 5 -8.17 40.91 17.27
CA THR A 5 -7.23 41.99 17.53
C THR A 5 -6.68 42.54 16.21
N ALA A 6 -7.16 43.69 15.78
CA ALA A 6 -6.82 44.31 14.49
C ALA A 6 -5.30 44.49 14.23
N SER A 7 -4.52 44.82 15.29
CA SER A 7 -3.06 44.96 15.17
C SER A 7 -2.37 43.62 14.91
N VAL A 8 -2.84 42.53 15.52
CA VAL A 8 -2.33 41.18 15.33
C VAL A 8 -2.70 40.68 13.93
N ALA A 9 -3.94 40.88 13.50
CA ALA A 9 -4.41 40.56 12.16
C ALA A 9 -3.60 41.27 11.08
N ALA A 10 -3.32 42.58 11.25
CA ALA A 10 -2.49 43.36 10.31
C ALA A 10 -1.05 42.84 10.27
N LEU A 11 -0.46 42.46 11.41
CA LEU A 11 0.89 41.89 11.49
C LEU A 11 0.97 40.58 10.71
N TYR A 12 0.09 39.62 10.97
CA TYR A 12 0.11 38.33 10.29
C TYR A 12 -0.24 38.45 8.81
N ARG A 13 -1.11 39.38 8.43
CA ARG A 13 -1.34 39.70 7.02
C ARG A 13 -0.06 40.16 6.34
N SER A 14 0.74 41.03 6.99
CA SER A 14 2.03 41.48 6.43
C SER A 14 3.03 40.34 6.24
N TYR A 15 3.04 39.36 7.16
CA TYR A 15 3.89 38.17 7.06
C TYR A 15 3.51 37.25 5.90
N LEU A 16 2.21 37.20 5.56
CA LEU A 16 1.68 36.33 4.51
C LEU A 16 1.63 37.00 3.12
N THR A 17 1.73 38.31 3.03
CA THR A 17 1.70 39.07 1.76
C THR A 17 2.72 38.53 0.71
N PRO A 18 3.96 38.12 1.08
CA PRO A 18 4.91 37.59 0.12
C PRO A 18 4.48 36.26 -0.55
N LEU A 19 3.48 35.59 -0.01
CA LEU A 19 2.94 34.35 -0.60
C LEU A 19 1.96 34.61 -1.77
N GLY A 20 1.57 35.87 -2.02
CA GLY A 20 0.65 36.24 -3.09
C GLY A 20 -0.79 35.70 -2.91
N ILE A 21 -1.19 35.43 -1.66
CA ILE A 21 -2.53 34.89 -1.31
C ILE A 21 -3.49 36.03 -0.95
N ASP A 22 -4.78 35.84 -1.30
CA ASP A 22 -5.85 36.76 -0.92
C ASP A 22 -6.29 36.45 0.52
N ILE A 23 -6.28 37.48 1.40
CA ILE A 23 -6.54 37.32 2.84
C ILE A 23 -7.76 38.14 3.25
N ASN A 24 -8.85 37.46 3.54
CA ASN A 24 -10.00 38.05 4.21
C ASN A 24 -9.83 37.95 5.74
N ILE A 25 -10.09 39.06 6.47
CA ILE A 25 -9.98 39.11 7.92
C ILE A 25 -11.36 39.37 8.49
N VAL A 26 -11.77 38.57 9.46
CA VAL A 26 -13.01 38.73 10.25
C VAL A 26 -12.69 38.67 11.72
N GLY A 27 -13.42 39.45 12.54
CA GLY A 27 -13.12 39.62 13.95
C GLY A 27 -13.93 38.72 14.88
N THR A 28 -14.95 38.02 14.39
CA THR A 28 -15.83 37.18 15.19
C THR A 28 -16.03 35.80 14.59
N GLY A 29 -16.38 34.82 15.43
CA GLY A 29 -16.70 33.47 14.97
C GLY A 29 -17.96 33.43 14.11
N ARG A 30 -18.96 34.26 14.42
CA ARG A 30 -20.20 34.39 13.65
C ARG A 30 -19.92 34.90 12.23
N ASP A 31 -19.13 35.97 12.08
CA ASP A 31 -18.74 36.52 10.78
C ASP A 31 -17.93 35.49 9.97
N ALA A 32 -17.10 34.71 10.64
CA ALA A 32 -16.34 33.62 10.00
C ALA A 32 -17.28 32.58 9.41
N ILE A 33 -18.26 32.10 10.17
CA ILE A 33 -19.25 31.12 9.70
C ILE A 33 -20.12 31.70 8.58
N GLU A 34 -20.57 32.96 8.71
CA GLU A 34 -21.40 33.61 7.72
C GLU A 34 -20.63 33.83 6.41
N SER A 35 -19.35 34.16 6.48
CA SER A 35 -18.53 34.35 5.28
C SER A 35 -18.39 33.08 4.40
N LEU A 36 -18.54 31.89 4.98
CA LEU A 36 -18.53 30.63 4.25
C LEU A 36 -19.71 30.47 3.28
N ASN A 37 -20.84 31.14 3.54
CA ASN A 37 -22.00 31.15 2.64
C ASN A 37 -21.72 31.94 1.35
N HIS A 38 -20.76 32.86 1.37
CA HIS A 38 -20.42 33.69 0.23
C HIS A 38 -19.21 33.17 -0.54
N ARG A 39 -18.20 32.66 0.16
CA ARG A 39 -16.98 32.12 -0.44
C ARG A 39 -16.32 31.12 0.48
N ILE A 40 -16.08 29.91 -0.01
CA ILE A 40 -15.35 28.87 0.69
C ILE A 40 -13.85 29.18 0.58
N PRO A 41 -13.12 29.37 1.68
CA PRO A 41 -11.68 29.65 1.65
C PRO A 41 -10.87 28.38 1.45
N ASP A 42 -9.63 28.50 0.92
CA ASP A 42 -8.68 27.40 0.80
C ASP A 42 -8.01 27.04 2.12
N LEU A 43 -8.05 27.93 3.10
CA LEU A 43 -7.51 27.75 4.45
C LEU A 43 -8.13 28.74 5.44
N ILE A 44 -8.37 28.31 6.66
CA ILE A 44 -8.77 29.18 7.76
C ILE A 44 -7.65 29.23 8.82
N LEU A 45 -7.15 30.45 9.08
CA LEU A 45 -6.34 30.71 10.28
C LEU A 45 -7.30 31.19 11.38
N LEU A 46 -7.37 30.50 12.50
CA LEU A 46 -8.42 30.65 13.49
C LEU A 46 -7.83 30.89 14.88
N ASP A 47 -8.18 32.02 15.49
CA ASP A 47 -7.87 32.19 16.91
C ASP A 47 -8.74 31.26 17.77
N LEU A 48 -8.14 30.73 18.81
CA LEU A 48 -8.83 29.89 19.78
C LEU A 48 -9.84 30.65 20.61
N ARG A 49 -9.56 31.94 20.90
CA ARG A 49 -10.43 32.82 21.68
C ARG A 49 -10.97 33.95 20.82
N LEU A 50 -12.28 33.96 20.64
CA LEU A 50 -13.00 35.00 19.92
C LEU A 50 -14.00 35.69 20.90
N PRO A 51 -14.43 36.92 20.61
CA PRO A 51 -15.29 37.67 21.53
C PRO A 51 -16.70 37.08 21.69
N ASP A 52 -17.18 36.33 20.72
CA ASP A 52 -18.57 35.82 20.66
C ASP A 52 -18.68 34.31 20.86
N MET A 53 -17.62 33.51 20.56
CA MET A 53 -17.61 32.07 20.74
C MET A 53 -16.17 31.53 20.81
N THR A 54 -15.98 30.25 21.10
CA THR A 54 -14.65 29.64 21.06
C THR A 54 -14.25 29.26 19.63
N GLY A 55 -12.95 29.26 19.34
CA GLY A 55 -12.47 28.76 18.05
C GLY A 55 -12.83 27.29 17.82
N MET A 56 -13.03 26.50 18.89
CA MET A 56 -13.51 25.12 18.78
C MET A 56 -14.95 25.05 18.26
N ASP A 57 -15.82 25.97 18.65
CA ASP A 57 -17.19 26.06 18.14
C ASP A 57 -17.19 26.38 16.64
N VAL A 58 -16.30 27.29 16.21
CA VAL A 58 -16.11 27.59 14.78
C VAL A 58 -15.58 26.37 14.04
N LEU A 59 -14.59 25.65 14.58
CA LEU A 59 -14.07 24.41 13.99
C LEU A 59 -15.20 23.39 13.75
N HIS A 60 -16.02 23.13 14.78
CA HIS A 60 -17.11 22.18 14.68
C HIS A 60 -18.16 22.60 13.64
N ALA A 61 -18.51 23.88 13.59
CA ALA A 61 -19.46 24.43 12.62
C ALA A 61 -18.91 24.29 11.18
N VAL A 62 -17.64 24.66 10.96
CA VAL A 62 -16.98 24.55 9.64
C VAL A 62 -16.87 23.10 9.22
N LYS A 63 -16.40 22.21 10.09
CA LYS A 63 -16.21 20.79 9.75
C LYS A 63 -17.52 20.04 9.49
N LYS A 64 -18.62 20.50 10.05
CA LYS A 64 -19.95 19.96 9.77
C LYS A 64 -20.45 20.30 8.37
N SER A 65 -20.20 21.51 7.86
CA SER A 65 -20.67 21.99 6.56
C SER A 65 -19.61 21.85 5.46
N HIS A 66 -18.33 22.00 5.79
CA HIS A 66 -17.19 21.97 4.88
C HIS A 66 -16.03 21.15 5.48
N PRO A 67 -16.13 19.80 5.51
CA PRO A 67 -15.15 18.93 6.16
C PRO A 67 -13.73 19.06 5.59
N ASP A 68 -13.62 19.41 4.31
CA ASP A 68 -12.34 19.45 3.57
C ASP A 68 -11.58 20.77 3.77
N VAL A 69 -12.19 21.82 4.29
CA VAL A 69 -11.51 23.11 4.51
C VAL A 69 -10.48 22.96 5.64
N PRO A 70 -9.18 23.16 5.38
CA PRO A 70 -8.15 23.06 6.39
C PRO A 70 -8.24 24.22 7.37
N ILE A 71 -8.02 23.93 8.66
CA ILE A 71 -8.05 24.92 9.75
C ILE A 71 -6.73 24.83 10.50
N ILE A 72 -6.05 25.97 10.68
CA ILE A 72 -4.88 26.12 11.54
C ILE A 72 -5.27 27.00 12.71
N PHE A 73 -5.10 26.50 13.92
CA PHE A 73 -5.30 27.30 15.12
C PHE A 73 -4.12 28.20 15.42
N MET A 74 -4.44 29.42 15.91
CA MET A 74 -3.46 30.35 16.47
C MET A 74 -3.89 30.70 17.90
N THR A 75 -2.98 30.56 18.87
CA THR A 75 -3.33 30.85 20.29
C THR A 75 -2.18 31.48 21.07
N ALA A 76 -2.50 32.38 21.98
CA ALA A 76 -1.54 32.98 22.90
C ALA A 76 -1.20 32.06 24.10
N HIS A 77 -2.05 31.08 24.42
CA HIS A 77 -1.85 30.14 25.54
C HIS A 77 -1.96 28.69 24.97
N GLY A 78 -0.82 28.11 24.60
CA GLY A 78 -0.75 26.74 24.16
C GLY A 78 -0.60 25.76 25.33
N SER A 79 -1.70 25.27 25.91
CA SER A 79 -1.60 24.00 26.62
C SER A 79 -1.51 22.88 25.58
N ILE A 80 -0.67 21.90 25.83
CA ILE A 80 -0.54 20.70 24.97
C ILE A 80 -1.91 20.02 24.82
N ASP A 81 -2.72 20.04 25.86
CA ASP A 81 -4.06 19.44 25.89
C ASP A 81 -5.01 20.10 24.87
N THR A 82 -5.01 21.42 24.76
CA THR A 82 -5.86 22.16 23.80
C THR A 82 -5.41 21.92 22.36
N ALA A 83 -4.12 21.82 22.10
CA ALA A 83 -3.59 21.50 20.80
C ALA A 83 -3.98 20.06 20.38
N VAL A 84 -3.86 19.09 21.29
CA VAL A 84 -4.27 17.71 21.07
C VAL A 84 -5.77 17.59 20.82
N GLU A 85 -6.60 18.34 21.55
CA GLU A 85 -8.04 18.38 21.36
C GLU A 85 -8.42 18.96 19.99
N ALA A 86 -7.83 20.08 19.60
CA ALA A 86 -8.03 20.66 18.27
C ALA A 86 -7.67 19.70 17.14
N MET A 87 -6.53 18.99 17.26
CA MET A 87 -6.11 17.98 16.27
C MET A 87 -7.07 16.79 16.20
N ARG A 88 -7.60 16.33 17.33
CA ARG A 88 -8.61 15.25 17.37
C ARG A 88 -9.92 15.63 16.67
N HIS A 89 -10.28 16.91 16.71
CA HIS A 89 -11.49 17.43 16.06
C HIS A 89 -11.27 17.90 14.62
N GLY A 90 -10.12 17.57 14.01
CA GLY A 90 -9.86 17.79 12.59
C GLY A 90 -9.18 19.12 12.24
N SER A 91 -8.55 19.78 13.20
CA SER A 91 -7.57 20.84 12.89
C SER A 91 -6.37 20.25 12.15
N GLN A 92 -5.83 20.99 11.17
CA GLN A 92 -4.69 20.55 10.40
C GLN A 92 -3.36 20.86 11.08
N ASP A 93 -3.27 21.97 11.81
CA ASP A 93 -2.05 22.37 12.51
C ASP A 93 -2.39 23.39 13.62
N PHE A 94 -1.35 23.75 14.40
CA PHE A 94 -1.48 24.63 15.56
C PHE A 94 -0.24 25.53 15.69
N LEU A 95 -0.45 26.82 15.89
CA LEU A 95 0.59 27.83 16.04
C LEU A 95 0.42 28.60 17.36
N ILE A 96 1.53 28.78 18.09
CA ILE A 96 1.56 29.56 19.33
C ILE A 96 1.92 31.01 18.97
N LYS A 97 1.13 31.97 19.46
CA LYS A 97 1.40 33.39 19.37
C LYS A 97 2.36 33.84 20.49
N PRO A 98 3.34 34.74 20.20
CA PRO A 98 3.69 35.26 18.87
C PRO A 98 4.43 34.23 18.01
N CYS A 99 4.06 34.08 16.76
CA CYS A 99 4.76 33.20 15.84
C CYS A 99 5.66 34.02 14.88
N GLU A 100 6.82 33.45 14.54
CA GLU A 100 7.74 34.03 13.59
C GLU A 100 7.18 33.99 12.16
N ALA A 101 7.54 35.00 11.36
CA ALA A 101 7.05 35.14 9.99
C ALA A 101 7.34 33.91 9.12
N ASP A 102 8.54 33.34 9.23
CA ASP A 102 8.94 32.18 8.43
C ASP A 102 8.16 30.91 8.82
N ARG A 103 7.95 30.69 10.13
CA ARG A 103 7.15 29.58 10.62
C ARG A 103 5.69 29.68 10.13
N LEU A 104 5.08 30.87 10.24
CA LEU A 104 3.73 31.12 9.73
C LEU A 104 3.64 30.85 8.22
N ARG A 105 4.59 31.37 7.43
CA ARG A 105 4.62 31.19 5.97
C ARG A 105 4.75 29.71 5.59
N VAL A 106 5.66 28.99 6.22
CA VAL A 106 5.89 27.54 5.94
C VAL A 106 4.62 26.74 6.26
N THR A 107 4.01 26.98 7.44
CA THR A 107 2.79 26.25 7.87
C THR A 107 1.63 26.54 6.93
N VAL A 108 1.38 27.81 6.60
CA VAL A 108 0.30 28.22 5.69
C VAL A 108 0.52 27.67 4.27
N ASN A 109 1.74 27.80 3.73
CA ASN A 109 2.04 27.29 2.40
C ASN A 109 1.86 25.76 2.30
N ASN A 110 2.30 25.01 3.31
CA ASN A 110 2.12 23.58 3.37
C ASN A 110 0.63 23.20 3.43
N ALA A 111 -0.16 23.93 4.22
CA ALA A 111 -1.60 23.68 4.36
C ALA A 111 -2.36 23.97 3.04
N ILE A 112 -2.05 25.10 2.38
CA ILE A 112 -2.65 25.46 1.09
C ILE A 112 -2.25 24.45 0.01
N ARG A 113 -0.97 24.07 -0.08
CA ARG A 113 -0.49 23.06 -1.06
C ARG A 113 -1.22 21.74 -0.88
N LYS A 114 -1.41 21.31 0.36
CA LYS A 114 -2.15 20.08 0.68
C LYS A 114 -3.63 20.20 0.30
N ALA A 115 -4.28 21.33 0.60
CA ALA A 115 -5.66 21.58 0.23
C ALA A 115 -5.87 21.69 -1.29
N THR A 116 -4.94 22.37 -1.99
CA THR A 116 -4.98 22.48 -3.46
C THR A 116 -4.78 21.11 -4.12
N LYS A 117 -3.89 20.28 -3.56
CA LYS A 117 -3.69 18.90 -4.02
C LYS A 117 -4.98 18.09 -3.86
N LEU A 118 -5.64 18.16 -2.70
CA LEU A 118 -6.92 17.50 -2.43
C LEU A 118 -8.06 18.02 -3.31
N LYS A 119 -8.14 19.33 -3.60
CA LYS A 119 -9.14 19.92 -4.51
C LYS A 119 -8.91 19.51 -5.95
N ASN A 120 -7.67 19.55 -6.44
CA ASN A 120 -7.32 19.09 -7.80
C ASN A 120 -7.61 17.59 -7.97
N GLU A 121 -7.51 16.83 -6.90
CA GLU A 121 -7.87 15.40 -6.85
C GLU A 121 -9.41 15.21 -6.88
N ALA A 122 -10.19 16.11 -6.28
CA ALA A 122 -11.66 16.07 -6.29
C ALA A 122 -12.28 16.56 -7.60
N ASP A 123 -11.66 17.57 -8.23
CA ASP A 123 -12.17 18.16 -9.51
C ASP A 123 -11.80 17.33 -10.75
N ASN A 124 -10.93 16.31 -10.61
CA ASN A 124 -10.54 15.41 -11.69
C ASN A 124 -10.50 13.95 -11.20
N PRO A 125 -11.66 13.30 -11.04
CA PRO A 125 -11.77 11.94 -10.51
C PRO A 125 -11.09 10.85 -11.38
N GLY A 126 -10.55 11.25 -12.54
CA GLY A 126 -9.84 10.37 -13.47
C GLY A 126 -8.31 10.39 -13.39
N ASN A 127 -7.69 11.19 -12.51
CA ASN A 127 -6.23 11.32 -12.53
C ASN A 127 -5.61 11.34 -11.12
N GLN A 128 -5.97 10.38 -10.27
CA GLN A 128 -5.28 10.13 -8.99
C GLN A 128 -4.01 9.30 -9.24
N ASN A 129 -3.08 9.88 -10.01
CA ASN A 129 -1.82 9.23 -10.33
C ASN A 129 -0.72 9.73 -9.36
N TYR A 130 -0.55 9.04 -8.22
CA TYR A 130 0.57 9.32 -7.31
C TYR A 130 1.85 8.70 -7.88
N GLN A 131 2.67 9.52 -8.56
CA GLN A 131 3.98 9.09 -9.10
C GLN A 131 3.91 7.79 -9.93
N GLY A 132 2.85 7.60 -10.72
CA GLY A 132 2.62 6.37 -11.49
C GLY A 132 1.65 5.37 -10.85
N PHE A 133 1.31 5.52 -9.56
CA PHE A 133 0.26 4.74 -8.93
C PHE A 133 -1.13 5.30 -9.19
N ILE A 134 -2.08 4.39 -9.37
CA ILE A 134 -3.51 4.67 -9.44
C ILE A 134 -4.16 3.98 -8.25
N GLY A 135 -5.03 4.70 -7.54
CA GLY A 135 -5.82 4.19 -6.42
C GLY A 135 -5.94 5.17 -5.27
N SER A 136 -7.13 5.22 -4.69
CA SER A 136 -7.55 6.14 -3.63
C SER A 136 -7.87 5.44 -2.31
N SER A 137 -7.72 4.11 -2.25
CA SER A 137 -8.03 3.34 -1.05
C SER A 137 -7.22 3.77 0.17
N GLN A 138 -7.79 3.63 1.37
CA GLN A 138 -7.12 3.99 2.63
C GLN A 138 -5.80 3.25 2.82
N THR A 139 -5.71 2.00 2.36
CA THR A 139 -4.49 1.19 2.39
C THR A 139 -3.41 1.79 1.50
N MET A 140 -3.74 2.24 0.27
CA MET A 140 -2.79 2.89 -0.62
C MET A 140 -2.39 4.29 -0.14
N LEU A 141 -3.30 5.06 0.46
CA LEU A 141 -2.96 6.35 1.07
C LEU A 141 -1.93 6.22 2.20
N GLN A 142 -1.95 5.12 2.97
CA GLN A 142 -0.90 4.83 3.96
C GLN A 142 0.45 4.55 3.29
N VAL A 143 0.45 3.80 2.18
CA VAL A 143 1.66 3.57 1.37
C VAL A 143 2.24 4.90 0.87
N TYR A 144 1.42 5.78 0.30
CA TYR A 144 1.86 7.09 -0.22
C TYR A 144 2.46 7.97 0.89
N ARG A 145 1.83 8.01 2.08
CA ARG A 145 2.39 8.74 3.24
C ARG A 145 3.74 8.18 3.67
N THR A 146 3.92 6.87 3.61
CA THR A 146 5.20 6.23 3.93
C THR A 146 6.26 6.59 2.90
N ILE A 147 5.91 6.60 1.61
CA ILE A 147 6.81 7.03 0.53
C ILE A 147 7.23 8.49 0.74
N ASP A 148 6.30 9.41 0.97
CA ASP A 148 6.59 10.83 1.19
C ASP A 148 7.51 11.04 2.41
N SER A 149 7.26 10.32 3.50
CA SER A 149 8.07 10.40 4.72
C SER A 149 9.48 9.84 4.53
N ALA A 150 9.62 8.76 3.77
CA ALA A 150 10.87 8.08 3.52
C ALA A 150 11.70 8.72 2.38
N ALA A 151 11.06 9.48 1.50
CA ALA A 151 11.67 10.00 0.28
C ALA A 151 12.93 10.85 0.54
N SER A 152 12.90 11.71 1.55
CA SER A 152 14.01 12.59 1.90
C SER A 152 15.19 11.89 2.59
N SER A 153 15.00 10.65 3.09
CA SER A 153 16.01 9.87 3.79
C SER A 153 16.96 9.17 2.83
N LYS A 154 18.21 8.94 3.27
CA LYS A 154 19.18 8.05 2.60
C LYS A 154 19.02 6.58 3.02
N ALA A 155 18.14 6.29 3.98
CA ALA A 155 17.93 4.94 4.48
C ALA A 155 17.42 4.00 3.38
N SER A 156 17.77 2.72 3.50
CA SER A 156 17.28 1.66 2.62
C SER A 156 15.78 1.47 2.84
N ILE A 157 15.04 1.25 1.76
CA ILE A 157 13.61 0.91 1.81
C ILE A 157 13.45 -0.51 1.33
N PHE A 158 12.70 -1.30 2.10
CA PHE A 158 12.44 -2.70 1.80
C PHE A 158 10.95 -2.90 1.50
N ILE A 159 10.63 -3.14 0.23
CA ILE A 159 9.27 -3.30 -0.27
C ILE A 159 8.89 -4.78 -0.24
N THR A 160 7.80 -5.11 0.42
CA THR A 160 7.20 -6.44 0.39
C THR A 160 5.81 -6.40 -0.23
N GLY A 161 5.39 -7.48 -0.86
CA GLY A 161 4.06 -7.60 -1.44
C GLY A 161 4.00 -8.70 -2.50
N GLU A 162 2.82 -9.21 -2.75
CA GLU A 162 2.58 -10.26 -3.73
C GLU A 162 3.09 -9.90 -5.13
N SER A 163 3.27 -10.91 -5.98
CA SER A 163 3.63 -10.67 -7.39
C SER A 163 2.54 -9.84 -8.09
N GLY A 164 2.96 -8.85 -8.89
CA GLY A 164 2.04 -8.00 -9.64
C GLY A 164 1.36 -6.89 -8.86
N THR A 165 1.73 -6.61 -7.60
CA THR A 165 1.17 -5.51 -6.79
C THR A 165 1.68 -4.12 -7.18
N GLY A 166 2.75 -4.02 -7.99
CA GLY A 166 3.35 -2.75 -8.41
C GLY A 166 4.61 -2.37 -7.62
N LYS A 167 5.42 -3.34 -7.14
CA LYS A 167 6.66 -3.07 -6.38
C LYS A 167 7.66 -2.20 -7.14
N GLU A 168 7.79 -2.38 -8.46
CA GLU A 168 8.65 -1.57 -9.33
C GLU A 168 8.15 -0.11 -9.41
N VAL A 169 6.85 0.09 -9.65
CA VAL A 169 6.21 1.42 -9.63
C VAL A 169 6.42 2.10 -8.27
N CYS A 170 6.38 1.32 -7.17
CA CYS A 170 6.67 1.83 -5.84
C CYS A 170 8.13 2.32 -5.71
N ALA A 171 9.09 1.57 -6.23
CA ALA A 171 10.50 1.96 -6.20
C ALA A 171 10.76 3.22 -7.05
N GLU A 172 10.14 3.33 -8.21
CA GLU A 172 10.17 4.53 -9.05
C GLU A 172 9.57 5.75 -8.33
N ALA A 173 8.41 5.58 -7.67
CA ALA A 173 7.76 6.63 -6.88
C ALA A 173 8.64 7.10 -5.72
N ILE A 174 9.29 6.19 -5.00
CA ILE A 174 10.25 6.49 -3.94
C ILE A 174 11.45 7.30 -4.49
N HIS A 175 11.96 6.92 -5.64
CA HIS A 175 13.06 7.61 -6.30
C HIS A 175 12.64 9.03 -6.73
N ALA A 176 11.53 9.14 -7.47
CA ALA A 176 11.01 10.41 -7.98
C ALA A 176 10.69 11.42 -6.86
N ALA A 177 10.14 10.94 -5.72
CA ALA A 177 9.86 11.78 -4.56
C ALA A 177 11.13 12.16 -3.76
N SER A 178 12.29 11.56 -4.05
CA SER A 178 13.52 11.76 -3.29
C SER A 178 14.33 12.97 -3.77
N LYS A 179 15.38 13.36 -2.99
CA LYS A 179 16.37 14.35 -3.41
C LYS A 179 17.23 13.89 -4.59
N ARG A 180 17.09 12.65 -5.03
CA ARG A 180 17.80 12.02 -6.15
C ARG A 180 16.89 11.76 -7.35
N GLY A 181 15.68 12.33 -7.38
CA GLY A 181 14.69 12.09 -8.43
C GLY A 181 15.14 12.51 -9.84
N ASP A 182 16.16 13.38 -9.96
CA ASP A 182 16.82 13.79 -11.20
C ASP A 182 18.10 13.00 -11.51
N LYS A 183 18.45 12.02 -10.67
CA LYS A 183 19.63 11.17 -10.77
C LYS A 183 19.30 9.80 -11.37
N PRO A 184 20.31 8.97 -11.71
CA PRO A 184 20.04 7.65 -12.27
C PRO A 184 19.20 6.78 -11.34
N PHE A 185 18.18 6.12 -11.91
CA PHE A 185 17.45 5.01 -11.31
C PHE A 185 17.80 3.73 -12.07
N ILE A 186 18.48 2.81 -11.41
CA ILE A 186 18.93 1.56 -12.04
C ILE A 186 18.24 0.40 -11.35
N ALA A 187 17.48 -0.38 -12.12
CA ALA A 187 16.76 -1.55 -11.64
C ALA A 187 17.43 -2.85 -12.06
N ILE A 188 17.53 -3.79 -11.14
CA ILE A 188 17.94 -5.18 -11.40
C ILE A 188 16.87 -6.12 -10.84
N ASN A 189 16.37 -7.01 -11.67
CA ASN A 189 15.55 -8.12 -11.21
C ASN A 189 16.44 -9.36 -10.99
N CYS A 190 16.64 -9.72 -9.71
CA CYS A 190 17.53 -10.81 -9.31
C CYS A 190 17.03 -12.20 -9.76
N ALA A 191 15.73 -12.36 -9.98
CA ALA A 191 15.14 -13.61 -10.45
C ALA A 191 15.24 -13.81 -11.97
N ALA A 192 15.32 -12.70 -12.72
CA ALA A 192 15.33 -12.76 -14.20
C ALA A 192 16.73 -13.04 -14.79
N ILE A 193 17.80 -12.82 -14.02
CA ILE A 193 19.18 -12.94 -14.47
C ILE A 193 19.72 -14.31 -14.03
N PRO A 194 20.37 -15.08 -14.95
CA PRO A 194 21.08 -16.31 -14.58
C PRO A 194 22.08 -16.08 -13.44
N LYS A 195 22.17 -17.04 -12.50
CA LYS A 195 23.02 -16.93 -11.31
C LYS A 195 24.49 -16.63 -11.62
N ASP A 196 25.00 -17.19 -12.69
CA ASP A 196 26.38 -16.99 -13.12
C ASP A 196 26.66 -15.58 -13.68
N LEU A 197 25.62 -14.84 -14.06
CA LEU A 197 25.72 -13.52 -14.68
C LEU A 197 25.34 -12.37 -13.76
N ILE A 198 24.57 -12.64 -12.72
CA ILE A 198 24.02 -11.59 -11.86
C ILE A 198 25.12 -10.78 -11.15
N GLU A 199 26.24 -11.42 -10.77
CA GLU A 199 27.38 -10.69 -10.18
C GLU A 199 27.99 -9.71 -11.20
N SER A 200 28.13 -10.14 -12.45
CA SER A 200 28.63 -9.31 -13.54
C SER A 200 27.66 -8.17 -13.90
N GLU A 201 26.35 -8.42 -13.87
CA GLU A 201 25.35 -7.36 -14.10
C GLU A 201 25.34 -6.33 -12.96
N LEU A 202 25.52 -6.77 -11.71
CA LEU A 202 25.52 -5.90 -10.55
C LEU A 202 26.81 -5.08 -10.43
N PHE A 203 27.98 -5.72 -10.52
CA PHE A 203 29.27 -5.08 -10.26
C PHE A 203 30.11 -4.76 -11.51
N GLY A 204 29.70 -5.30 -12.68
CA GLY A 204 30.45 -5.19 -13.92
C GLY A 204 31.62 -6.20 -13.99
N HIS A 205 32.26 -6.28 -15.13
CA HIS A 205 33.42 -7.14 -15.35
C HIS A 205 34.50 -6.45 -16.17
N VAL A 206 35.72 -6.96 -16.10
CA VAL A 206 36.79 -6.60 -16.98
C VAL A 206 36.95 -7.68 -18.09
N LYS A 207 37.54 -7.29 -19.22
CA LYS A 207 37.80 -8.18 -20.32
C LYS A 207 38.57 -9.43 -19.84
N GLY A 208 38.09 -10.62 -20.24
CA GLY A 208 38.71 -11.88 -19.88
C GLY A 208 38.33 -12.43 -18.50
N ALA A 209 37.41 -11.80 -17.76
CA ALA A 209 36.99 -12.26 -16.44
C ALA A 209 36.32 -13.63 -16.44
N PHE A 210 35.64 -14.00 -17.53
CA PHE A 210 35.01 -15.32 -17.76
C PHE A 210 34.88 -15.59 -19.25
N THR A 211 34.54 -16.82 -19.62
CA THR A 211 34.29 -17.22 -21.02
C THR A 211 33.12 -16.42 -21.60
N GLY A 212 33.43 -15.48 -22.54
CA GLY A 212 32.45 -14.57 -23.11
C GLY A 212 32.63 -13.09 -22.71
N ALA A 213 33.52 -12.77 -21.77
CA ALA A 213 33.87 -11.40 -21.40
C ALA A 213 34.79 -10.74 -22.45
N ALA A 214 34.23 -10.41 -23.62
CA ALA A 214 34.99 -9.83 -24.75
C ALA A 214 35.50 -8.40 -24.48
N ASN A 215 34.78 -7.61 -23.71
CA ASN A 215 35.06 -6.19 -23.39
C ASN A 215 34.84 -5.91 -21.91
N ASP A 216 35.36 -4.76 -21.44
CA ASP A 216 34.98 -4.22 -20.12
C ASP A 216 33.53 -3.78 -20.13
N ARG A 217 32.80 -4.09 -19.05
CA ARG A 217 31.40 -3.64 -18.86
C ARG A 217 31.20 -3.00 -17.50
N GLN A 218 30.46 -1.91 -17.48
CA GLN A 218 30.00 -1.28 -16.24
C GLN A 218 28.82 -2.07 -15.67
N GLY A 219 28.81 -2.25 -14.33
CA GLY A 219 27.69 -2.86 -13.63
C GLY A 219 26.68 -1.81 -13.13
N ALA A 220 25.53 -2.29 -12.69
CA ALA A 220 24.46 -1.46 -12.16
C ALA A 220 24.89 -0.60 -10.96
N ALA A 221 25.77 -1.10 -10.10
CA ALA A 221 26.33 -0.37 -8.98
C ALA A 221 27.09 0.90 -9.44
N GLU A 222 27.83 0.80 -10.54
CA GLU A 222 28.56 1.93 -11.12
C GLU A 222 27.61 2.92 -11.82
N LEU A 223 26.63 2.40 -12.57
CA LEU A 223 25.63 3.21 -13.28
C LEU A 223 24.70 3.96 -12.34
N ALA A 224 24.45 3.42 -11.14
CA ALA A 224 23.61 4.04 -10.11
C ALA A 224 24.31 5.08 -9.24
N ASP A 225 25.57 5.42 -9.55
CA ASP A 225 26.34 6.38 -8.73
C ASP A 225 25.65 7.75 -8.63
N GLY A 226 25.53 8.27 -7.41
CA GLY A 226 24.76 9.48 -7.08
C GLY A 226 23.24 9.28 -7.08
N GLY A 227 22.73 8.14 -7.54
CA GLY A 227 21.32 7.82 -7.75
C GLY A 227 20.75 6.75 -6.82
N THR A 228 19.87 5.91 -7.37
CA THR A 228 19.17 4.83 -6.67
C THR A 228 19.38 3.51 -7.39
N LEU A 229 19.73 2.48 -6.65
CA LEU A 229 19.78 1.08 -7.13
C LEU A 229 18.57 0.34 -6.56
N PHE A 230 17.72 -0.13 -7.45
CA PHE A 230 16.57 -0.97 -7.13
C PHE A 230 16.90 -2.43 -7.38
N LEU A 231 16.75 -3.26 -6.33
CA LEU A 231 16.97 -4.70 -6.38
C LEU A 231 15.63 -5.41 -6.20
N ASP A 232 15.04 -5.84 -7.31
CA ASP A 232 13.77 -6.60 -7.29
C ASP A 232 14.05 -8.09 -7.08
N GLU A 233 13.13 -8.74 -6.39
CA GLU A 233 13.18 -10.17 -6.00
C GLU A 233 14.51 -10.53 -5.32
N LEU A 234 14.94 -9.68 -4.37
CA LEU A 234 16.23 -9.79 -3.69
C LEU A 234 16.45 -11.13 -3.00
N CYS A 235 15.40 -11.76 -2.46
CA CYS A 235 15.49 -13.06 -1.78
C CYS A 235 15.81 -14.24 -2.75
N GLU A 236 15.82 -14.02 -4.07
CA GLU A 236 16.27 -15.02 -5.06
C GLU A 236 17.80 -15.04 -5.25
N MET A 237 18.51 -14.05 -4.67
CA MET A 237 19.97 -13.96 -4.76
C MET A 237 20.64 -15.06 -3.95
N ASP A 238 21.70 -15.68 -4.49
CA ASP A 238 22.49 -16.67 -3.77
C ASP A 238 23.28 -16.07 -2.58
N LEU A 239 23.64 -16.92 -1.62
CA LEU A 239 24.32 -16.51 -0.37
C LEU A 239 25.70 -15.88 -0.60
N ASP A 240 26.43 -16.30 -1.63
CA ASP A 240 27.77 -15.78 -1.92
C ASP A 240 27.67 -14.35 -2.43
N LEU A 241 26.71 -14.09 -3.31
CA LEU A 241 26.45 -12.74 -3.81
C LEU A 241 25.86 -11.83 -2.74
N GLN A 242 24.99 -12.37 -1.85
CA GLN A 242 24.50 -11.63 -0.68
C GLN A 242 25.67 -11.14 0.21
N THR A 243 26.74 -11.93 0.36
CA THR A 243 27.94 -11.53 1.11
C THR A 243 28.67 -10.35 0.46
N LYS A 244 28.79 -10.36 -0.87
CA LYS A 244 29.39 -9.25 -1.65
C LYS A 244 28.52 -8.00 -1.58
N LEU A 245 27.20 -8.16 -1.71
CA LEU A 245 26.23 -7.07 -1.61
C LEU A 245 26.26 -6.41 -0.21
N LEU A 246 26.32 -7.22 0.87
CA LEU A 246 26.46 -6.68 2.23
C LEU A 246 27.69 -5.79 2.38
N ARG A 247 28.84 -6.27 1.86
CA ARG A 247 30.08 -5.49 1.90
C ARG A 247 29.94 -4.17 1.12
N PHE A 248 29.31 -4.23 -0.05
CA PHE A 248 29.03 -3.05 -0.86
C PHE A 248 28.13 -2.04 -0.12
N ILE A 249 27.05 -2.47 0.51
CA ILE A 249 26.14 -1.61 1.29
C ILE A 249 26.84 -0.98 2.50
N GLN A 250 27.79 -1.70 3.12
CA GLN A 250 28.50 -1.23 4.30
C GLN A 250 29.57 -0.17 3.97
N THR A 251 30.31 -0.40 2.88
CA THR A 251 31.52 0.37 2.56
C THR A 251 31.30 1.38 1.43
N GLY A 252 30.24 1.26 0.63
CA GLY A 252 30.04 2.02 -0.61
C GLY A 252 31.07 1.65 -1.71
N THR A 253 31.81 0.52 -1.53
CA THR A 253 32.86 0.10 -2.46
C THR A 253 32.64 -1.33 -2.96
N PHE A 254 33.05 -1.58 -4.19
CA PHE A 254 32.97 -2.88 -4.82
C PHE A 254 34.14 -3.10 -5.79
N GLN A 255 34.28 -4.33 -6.28
CA GLN A 255 35.24 -4.72 -7.33
C GLN A 255 34.48 -5.31 -8.51
N LYS A 256 34.94 -4.97 -9.74
CA LYS A 256 34.45 -5.64 -10.94
C LYS A 256 34.93 -7.09 -10.97
N VAL A 257 34.15 -7.97 -11.55
CA VAL A 257 34.54 -9.37 -11.73
C VAL A 257 35.84 -9.44 -12.55
N GLY A 258 36.82 -10.16 -12.06
CA GLY A 258 38.16 -10.29 -12.67
C GLY A 258 39.10 -9.10 -12.37
N SER A 259 38.70 -8.11 -11.56
CA SER A 259 39.56 -6.97 -11.21
C SER A 259 39.84 -6.92 -9.70
N SER A 260 41.05 -6.51 -9.34
CA SER A 260 41.44 -6.22 -7.95
C SER A 260 41.23 -4.73 -7.57
N LYS A 261 40.84 -3.87 -8.52
CA LYS A 261 40.66 -2.44 -8.29
C LYS A 261 39.32 -2.18 -7.58
N MET A 262 39.36 -1.48 -6.44
CA MET A 262 38.17 -1.02 -5.74
C MET A 262 37.60 0.23 -6.43
N LYS A 263 36.26 0.26 -6.57
CA LYS A 263 35.49 1.44 -6.95
C LYS A 263 34.62 1.88 -5.81
N SER A 264 34.48 3.20 -5.61
CA SER A 264 33.58 3.79 -4.60
C SER A 264 32.46 4.54 -5.32
N VAL A 265 31.23 4.40 -4.80
CA VAL A 265 30.01 5.04 -5.30
C VAL A 265 29.09 5.42 -4.13
N ASP A 266 28.23 6.42 -4.33
CA ASP A 266 27.18 6.82 -3.37
C ASP A 266 25.80 6.41 -3.91
N VAL A 267 25.31 5.27 -3.48
CA VAL A 267 24.04 4.69 -3.98
C VAL A 267 23.00 4.59 -2.86
N ARG A 268 21.76 4.99 -3.15
CA ARG A 268 20.60 4.69 -2.30
C ARG A 268 20.02 3.33 -2.72
N PHE A 269 19.77 2.46 -1.73
CA PHE A 269 19.20 1.15 -1.97
C PHE A 269 17.68 1.15 -1.76
N VAL A 270 16.96 0.61 -2.75
CA VAL A 270 15.56 0.21 -2.64
C VAL A 270 15.51 -1.28 -3.01
N CYS A 271 14.91 -2.10 -2.17
CA CYS A 271 14.85 -3.54 -2.36
C CYS A 271 13.40 -4.00 -2.38
N ALA A 272 13.10 -5.04 -3.14
CA ALA A 272 11.77 -5.63 -3.18
C ALA A 272 11.82 -7.17 -3.18
N THR A 273 10.76 -7.79 -2.66
CA THR A 273 10.54 -9.24 -2.73
C THR A 273 9.05 -9.58 -2.60
N ASN A 274 8.64 -10.70 -3.18
CA ASN A 274 7.32 -11.29 -2.98
C ASN A 274 7.31 -12.36 -1.86
N ARG A 275 8.47 -12.69 -1.29
CA ARG A 275 8.62 -13.65 -0.19
C ARG A 275 8.57 -12.93 1.15
N ASP A 276 8.34 -13.70 2.23
CA ASP A 276 8.58 -13.22 3.59
C ASP A 276 10.08 -13.23 3.87
N PRO A 277 10.75 -12.07 3.99
CA PRO A 277 12.20 -12.02 4.12
C PRO A 277 12.70 -12.62 5.44
N TRP A 278 11.89 -12.54 6.52
CA TRP A 278 12.28 -13.16 7.79
C TRP A 278 12.20 -14.68 7.74
N LYS A 279 11.19 -15.22 7.08
CA LYS A 279 11.10 -16.66 6.84
C LYS A 279 12.29 -17.15 6.01
N GLU A 280 12.72 -16.41 4.99
CA GLU A 280 13.91 -16.75 4.20
C GLU A 280 15.19 -16.75 5.06
N VAL A 281 15.30 -15.85 6.06
CA VAL A 281 16.39 -15.87 7.04
C VAL A 281 16.35 -17.14 7.90
N GLN A 282 15.17 -17.48 8.45
CA GLN A 282 15.01 -18.68 9.30
C GLN A 282 15.34 -19.98 8.55
N GLU A 283 15.04 -20.03 7.26
CA GLU A 283 15.31 -21.17 6.39
C GLU A 283 16.74 -21.16 5.81
N GLY A 284 17.57 -20.19 6.17
CA GLY A 284 18.97 -20.07 5.77
C GLY A 284 19.19 -19.69 4.30
N ARG A 285 18.17 -19.19 3.59
CA ARG A 285 18.28 -18.72 2.20
C ARG A 285 18.59 -17.23 2.10
N PHE A 286 18.37 -16.47 3.16
CA PHE A 286 18.72 -15.06 3.25
C PHE A 286 19.57 -14.80 4.48
N ARG A 287 20.65 -14.04 4.35
CA ARG A 287 21.55 -13.75 5.48
C ARG A 287 20.92 -12.77 6.45
N GLU A 288 21.02 -13.08 7.73
CA GLU A 288 20.50 -12.26 8.82
C GLU A 288 21.17 -10.87 8.89
N ASP A 289 22.49 -10.81 8.67
CA ASP A 289 23.26 -9.55 8.68
C ASP A 289 22.85 -8.61 7.52
N LEU A 290 22.57 -9.17 6.34
CA LEU A 290 22.07 -8.42 5.20
C LEU A 290 20.62 -7.94 5.43
N TYR A 291 19.78 -8.79 6.04
CA TYR A 291 18.41 -8.44 6.41
C TYR A 291 18.40 -7.19 7.28
N TYR A 292 19.09 -7.17 8.42
CA TYR A 292 19.11 -6.00 9.31
C TYR A 292 19.72 -4.74 8.68
N ARG A 293 20.57 -4.90 7.69
CA ARG A 293 21.17 -3.75 7.00
C ARG A 293 20.24 -3.11 5.98
N LEU A 294 19.37 -3.89 5.36
CA LEU A 294 18.42 -3.44 4.32
C LEU A 294 17.03 -3.14 4.84
N TYR A 295 16.57 -3.88 5.85
CA TYR A 295 15.21 -3.76 6.40
C TYR A 295 15.09 -2.59 7.38
N VAL A 296 15.44 -1.37 6.91
CA VAL A 296 15.44 -0.15 7.76
C VAL A 296 14.07 0.51 7.71
N ILE A 297 13.51 0.71 6.52
CA ILE A 297 12.17 1.24 6.33
C ILE A 297 11.36 0.17 5.59
N PRO A 298 10.56 -0.62 6.31
CA PRO A 298 9.67 -1.58 5.69
C PRO A 298 8.48 -0.87 5.04
N LEU A 299 8.12 -1.30 3.83
CA LEU A 299 6.95 -0.83 3.10
C LEU A 299 6.23 -2.04 2.51
N HIS A 300 5.01 -2.27 2.97
CA HIS A 300 4.19 -3.36 2.47
C HIS A 300 3.18 -2.84 1.45
N LEU A 301 3.17 -3.44 0.25
CA LEU A 301 2.16 -3.19 -0.78
C LEU A 301 1.01 -4.18 -0.61
N PRO A 302 -0.20 -3.70 -0.29
CA PRO A 302 -1.35 -4.57 -0.15
C PRO A 302 -1.70 -5.25 -1.48
N PRO A 303 -2.20 -6.49 -1.49
CA PRO A 303 -2.73 -7.13 -2.69
C PRO A 303 -3.99 -6.40 -3.19
N LEU A 304 -4.32 -6.55 -4.48
CA LEU A 304 -5.39 -5.80 -5.13
C LEU A 304 -6.76 -6.03 -4.45
N ARG A 305 -7.03 -7.23 -3.95
CA ARG A 305 -8.25 -7.57 -3.19
C ARG A 305 -8.43 -6.78 -1.88
N GLU A 306 -7.36 -6.21 -1.34
CA GLU A 306 -7.38 -5.40 -0.10
C GLU A 306 -7.42 -3.88 -0.37
N ARG A 307 -7.48 -3.49 -1.67
CA ARG A 307 -7.49 -2.09 -2.10
C ARG A 307 -8.91 -1.56 -2.40
N GLY A 308 -9.96 -2.33 -2.07
CA GLY A 308 -11.35 -1.90 -2.27
C GLY A 308 -11.65 -1.52 -3.73
N GLU A 309 -12.11 -0.30 -3.94
CA GLU A 309 -12.53 0.18 -5.27
C GLU A 309 -11.37 0.50 -6.22
N ASP A 310 -10.12 0.47 -5.76
CA ASP A 310 -8.94 0.74 -6.63
C ASP A 310 -8.91 -0.20 -7.84
N VAL A 311 -9.45 -1.42 -7.72
CA VAL A 311 -9.52 -2.35 -8.86
C VAL A 311 -10.23 -1.74 -10.06
N ILE A 312 -11.30 -1.00 -9.81
CA ILE A 312 -12.10 -0.35 -10.87
C ILE A 312 -11.39 0.91 -11.40
N GLU A 313 -10.80 1.71 -10.51
CA GLU A 313 -10.02 2.89 -10.90
C GLU A 313 -8.85 2.49 -11.82
N ILE A 314 -8.08 1.46 -11.43
CA ILE A 314 -6.98 0.90 -12.21
C ILE A 314 -7.50 0.34 -13.53
N ALA A 315 -8.63 -0.39 -13.52
CA ALA A 315 -9.21 -0.97 -14.72
C ALA A 315 -9.61 0.11 -15.75
N TYR A 316 -10.26 1.20 -15.32
CA TYR A 316 -10.60 2.30 -16.22
C TYR A 316 -9.38 3.00 -16.82
N SER A 317 -8.35 3.24 -16.00
CA SER A 317 -7.12 3.85 -16.48
C SER A 317 -6.41 2.98 -17.52
N LEU A 318 -6.28 1.68 -17.22
CA LEU A 318 -5.70 0.70 -18.16
C LEU A 318 -6.52 0.57 -19.44
N LEU A 319 -7.85 0.57 -19.32
CA LEU A 319 -8.75 0.51 -20.48
C LEU A 319 -8.56 1.70 -21.40
N GLY A 320 -8.50 2.92 -20.84
CA GLY A 320 -8.27 4.14 -21.61
C GLY A 320 -6.94 4.10 -22.36
N TYR A 321 -5.87 3.72 -21.68
CA TYR A 321 -4.54 3.59 -22.26
C TYR A 321 -4.51 2.55 -23.39
N MET A 322 -4.99 1.33 -23.12
CA MET A 322 -4.97 0.23 -24.09
C MET A 322 -5.89 0.47 -25.29
N SER A 323 -7.07 1.06 -25.05
CA SER A 323 -7.99 1.42 -26.13
C SER A 323 -7.37 2.43 -27.10
N HIS A 324 -6.63 3.41 -26.56
CA HIS A 324 -5.91 4.38 -27.37
C HIS A 324 -4.76 3.72 -28.15
N GLU A 325 -3.95 2.86 -27.48
CA GLU A 325 -2.82 2.14 -28.08
C GLU A 325 -3.26 1.23 -29.25
N GLU A 326 -4.39 0.51 -29.08
CA GLU A 326 -4.92 -0.45 -30.07
C GLU A 326 -5.93 0.17 -31.05
N GLY A 327 -6.17 1.48 -30.99
CA GLY A 327 -7.16 2.17 -31.84
C GLY A 327 -8.58 1.68 -31.63
N LYS A 328 -8.94 1.26 -30.41
CA LYS A 328 -10.26 0.75 -30.03
C LYS A 328 -11.10 1.85 -29.37
N ASN A 329 -12.42 1.61 -29.27
CA ASN A 329 -13.38 2.58 -28.76
C ASN A 329 -13.99 2.17 -27.41
N PHE A 330 -13.36 1.30 -26.66
CA PHE A 330 -13.86 0.92 -25.33
C PHE A 330 -13.72 2.08 -24.35
N VAL A 331 -14.82 2.41 -23.66
CA VAL A 331 -14.88 3.55 -22.72
C VAL A 331 -15.52 3.17 -21.38
N ARG A 332 -16.17 2.01 -21.26
CA ARG A 332 -16.87 1.61 -20.04
C ARG A 332 -16.97 0.09 -19.89
N PHE A 333 -17.25 -0.32 -18.67
CA PHE A 333 -17.57 -1.69 -18.27
C PHE A 333 -19.08 -1.81 -18.02
N SER A 334 -19.68 -2.96 -18.33
CA SER A 334 -21.03 -3.27 -17.84
C SER A 334 -21.03 -3.47 -16.33
N GLN A 335 -22.19 -3.29 -15.69
CA GLN A 335 -22.29 -3.47 -14.22
C GLN A 335 -21.88 -4.89 -13.78
N GLU A 336 -22.21 -5.90 -14.56
CA GLU A 336 -21.83 -7.29 -14.30
C GLU A 336 -20.31 -7.49 -14.29
N VAL A 337 -19.56 -6.79 -15.15
CA VAL A 337 -18.10 -6.80 -15.19
C VAL A 337 -17.54 -6.09 -13.96
N ILE A 338 -18.10 -4.95 -13.56
CA ILE A 338 -17.69 -4.22 -12.35
C ILE A 338 -17.89 -5.10 -11.12
N ASP A 339 -19.05 -5.72 -10.98
CA ASP A 339 -19.35 -6.63 -9.85
C ASP A 339 -18.40 -7.83 -9.85
N ARG A 340 -18.06 -8.34 -11.02
CA ARG A 340 -17.10 -9.44 -11.18
C ARG A 340 -15.70 -9.01 -10.76
N PHE A 341 -15.23 -7.85 -11.19
CA PHE A 341 -13.91 -7.35 -10.85
C PHE A 341 -13.75 -7.10 -9.33
N ASN A 342 -14.80 -6.57 -8.69
CA ASN A 342 -14.83 -6.34 -7.24
C ASN A 342 -14.87 -7.64 -6.42
N SER A 343 -15.46 -8.70 -6.97
CA SER A 343 -15.62 -9.97 -6.25
C SER A 343 -14.49 -10.97 -6.50
N TYR A 344 -13.60 -10.72 -7.43
CA TYR A 344 -12.52 -11.63 -7.79
C TYR A 344 -11.27 -11.38 -6.94
N GLU A 345 -10.59 -12.45 -6.53
CA GLU A 345 -9.43 -12.40 -5.60
C GLU A 345 -8.14 -11.82 -6.21
N TRP A 346 -8.05 -11.77 -7.52
CA TRP A 346 -6.90 -11.27 -8.27
C TRP A 346 -5.55 -11.84 -7.80
N PRO A 347 -5.32 -13.17 -7.86
CA PRO A 347 -4.08 -13.78 -7.38
C PRO A 347 -2.82 -13.27 -8.09
N GLY A 348 -2.94 -12.75 -9.32
CA GLY A 348 -1.86 -12.07 -10.04
C GLY A 348 -1.92 -10.54 -9.95
N ASN A 349 -2.77 -10.00 -9.05
CA ASN A 349 -2.90 -8.58 -8.76
C ASN A 349 -3.07 -7.70 -10.03
N VAL A 350 -2.45 -6.53 -10.07
CA VAL A 350 -2.54 -5.59 -11.19
C VAL A 350 -1.99 -6.18 -12.49
N ARG A 351 -0.97 -7.04 -12.43
CA ARG A 351 -0.44 -7.71 -13.62
C ARG A 351 -1.47 -8.62 -14.27
N GLN A 352 -2.26 -9.35 -13.48
CA GLN A 352 -3.35 -10.17 -13.99
C GLN A 352 -4.47 -9.30 -14.58
N LEU A 353 -4.88 -8.24 -13.88
CA LEU A 353 -5.89 -7.30 -14.38
C LEU A 353 -5.46 -6.69 -15.73
N GLN A 354 -4.21 -6.27 -15.83
CA GLN A 354 -3.64 -5.75 -17.06
C GLN A 354 -3.69 -6.76 -18.21
N ASN A 355 -3.32 -8.02 -17.97
CA ASN A 355 -3.37 -9.08 -18.97
C ASN A 355 -4.80 -9.39 -19.43
N VAL A 356 -5.76 -9.41 -18.49
CA VAL A 356 -7.19 -9.60 -18.78
C VAL A 356 -7.71 -8.50 -19.69
N LEU A 357 -7.45 -7.25 -19.34
CA LEU A 357 -7.90 -6.09 -20.12
C LEU A 357 -7.25 -6.05 -21.51
N ARG A 358 -5.95 -6.34 -21.61
CA ARG A 358 -5.26 -6.40 -22.90
C ARG A 358 -5.86 -7.49 -23.81
N ASN A 359 -6.14 -8.66 -23.24
CA ASN A 359 -6.81 -9.75 -24.00
C ASN A 359 -8.17 -9.28 -24.54
N ILE A 360 -9.00 -8.62 -23.71
CA ILE A 360 -10.32 -8.15 -24.11
C ILE A 360 -10.21 -7.09 -25.21
N VAL A 361 -9.35 -6.08 -25.04
CA VAL A 361 -9.21 -4.97 -25.98
C VAL A 361 -8.68 -5.44 -27.33
N VAL A 362 -7.72 -6.37 -27.35
CA VAL A 362 -7.15 -6.89 -28.59
C VAL A 362 -8.16 -7.75 -29.36
N LEU A 363 -8.88 -8.64 -28.68
CA LEU A 363 -9.73 -9.64 -29.33
C LEU A 363 -11.14 -9.13 -29.67
N ASN A 364 -11.59 -8.04 -29.05
CA ASN A 364 -12.97 -7.57 -29.21
C ASN A 364 -13.04 -6.15 -29.78
N ASN A 365 -14.25 -5.74 -30.17
CA ASN A 365 -14.58 -4.39 -30.60
C ASN A 365 -15.88 -3.95 -29.92
N GLY A 366 -15.97 -2.67 -29.56
CA GLY A 366 -17.18 -2.12 -28.94
C GLY A 366 -16.89 -0.83 -28.19
N LYS A 367 -17.91 -0.32 -27.50
CA LYS A 367 -17.79 0.82 -26.57
C LYS A 367 -17.84 0.38 -25.13
N GLU A 368 -18.38 -0.79 -24.86
CA GLU A 368 -18.60 -1.35 -23.54
C GLU A 368 -18.07 -2.78 -23.46
N ILE A 369 -17.37 -3.09 -22.39
CA ILE A 369 -16.91 -4.44 -22.07
C ILE A 369 -18.02 -5.17 -21.32
N THR A 370 -18.44 -6.32 -21.84
CA THR A 370 -19.48 -7.19 -21.30
C THR A 370 -18.91 -8.50 -20.75
N LEU A 371 -19.70 -9.23 -19.96
CA LEU A 371 -19.25 -10.42 -19.23
C LEU A 371 -18.73 -11.55 -20.17
N ASP A 372 -19.34 -11.68 -21.34
CA ASP A 372 -18.96 -12.67 -22.36
C ASP A 372 -17.59 -12.42 -22.98
N MET A 373 -17.08 -11.18 -22.91
CA MET A 373 -15.73 -10.82 -23.38
C MET A 373 -14.63 -11.17 -22.37
N LEU A 374 -14.97 -11.51 -21.13
CA LEU A 374 -13.98 -11.86 -20.11
C LEU A 374 -13.38 -13.24 -20.40
N PRO A 375 -12.07 -13.42 -20.24
CA PRO A 375 -11.45 -14.73 -20.33
C PRO A 375 -11.78 -15.61 -19.10
N PRO A 376 -11.74 -16.96 -19.24
CA PRO A 376 -11.82 -17.82 -18.05
C PRO A 376 -10.70 -17.53 -17.02
N PRO A 377 -10.97 -17.63 -15.72
CA PRO A 377 -12.23 -18.06 -15.09
C PRO A 377 -13.25 -16.92 -14.87
N LEU A 378 -12.94 -15.68 -15.30
CA LEU A 378 -13.75 -14.49 -15.00
C LEU A 378 -15.11 -14.49 -15.69
N ASN A 379 -15.28 -15.18 -16.80
CA ASN A 379 -16.56 -15.30 -17.52
C ASN A 379 -17.50 -16.40 -16.98
N GLN A 380 -17.01 -17.25 -16.06
CA GLN A 380 -17.84 -18.27 -15.45
C GLN A 380 -18.81 -17.62 -14.45
N PRO A 381 -20.05 -18.12 -14.32
CA PRO A 381 -20.93 -17.68 -13.24
C PRO A 381 -20.13 -17.70 -11.94
N LEU A 382 -20.31 -16.69 -11.11
CA LEU A 382 -19.88 -16.83 -9.72
C LEU A 382 -20.61 -18.06 -9.21
N ASP A 383 -19.89 -19.16 -9.01
CA ASP A 383 -20.26 -20.08 -7.93
C ASP A 383 -20.16 -19.22 -6.66
N ARG A 384 -21.16 -18.39 -6.45
CA ARG A 384 -21.45 -18.00 -5.09
C ARG A 384 -21.60 -19.36 -4.42
N PRO A 385 -20.72 -19.76 -3.48
CA PRO A 385 -21.13 -20.75 -2.52
C PRO A 385 -22.42 -20.13 -2.03
N SER A 386 -23.53 -20.74 -2.45
CA SER A 386 -24.85 -20.23 -2.11
C SER A 386 -24.77 -20.05 -0.60
N VAL A 387 -24.80 -18.80 -0.13
CA VAL A 387 -24.87 -18.42 1.29
C VAL A 387 -26.17 -18.99 1.88
N SER A 388 -27.03 -19.56 1.04
CA SER A 388 -28.12 -20.45 1.35
C SER A 388 -27.69 -21.79 1.92
N LYS A 389 -26.40 -22.07 2.13
CA LYS A 389 -25.86 -23.19 2.92
C LYS A 389 -24.88 -22.76 3.98
N LEU A 390 -24.77 -21.49 4.35
CA LEU A 390 -24.67 -21.19 5.77
C LEU A 390 -25.94 -21.80 6.35
N ILE A 391 -25.79 -22.94 7.00
CA ILE A 391 -26.74 -23.57 7.89
C ILE A 391 -27.35 -22.41 8.69
N GLU A 392 -28.53 -21.89 8.26
CA GLU A 392 -29.41 -21.27 9.25
C GLU A 392 -29.38 -22.29 10.40
N PRO A 393 -29.06 -21.88 11.62
CA PRO A 393 -29.21 -22.79 12.73
C PRO A 393 -30.69 -23.18 12.72
N LYS A 394 -31.00 -24.28 12.02
CA LYS A 394 -32.29 -24.90 12.04
C LYS A 394 -32.55 -25.08 13.52
N ALA A 395 -33.52 -24.33 14.05
CA ALA A 395 -33.87 -24.41 15.44
C ALA A 395 -34.09 -25.91 15.70
N MET A 396 -33.14 -26.58 16.33
CA MET A 396 -33.23 -27.99 16.63
C MET A 396 -34.43 -28.14 17.50
N THR A 397 -35.44 -28.87 17.02
CA THR A 397 -36.53 -29.28 17.87
C THR A 397 -35.96 -30.25 18.93
N VAL A 398 -36.51 -30.23 20.14
CA VAL A 398 -36.00 -31.04 21.26
C VAL A 398 -35.92 -32.51 20.88
N SER A 399 -36.73 -33.00 19.91
CA SER A 399 -36.71 -34.35 19.34
C SER A 399 -35.50 -34.64 18.43
N GLU A 400 -34.75 -33.63 17.97
CA GLU A 400 -33.57 -33.80 17.11
C GLU A 400 -32.25 -33.73 17.91
N ILE A 401 -32.30 -33.54 19.22
CA ILE A 401 -31.12 -33.50 20.08
C ILE A 401 -30.60 -34.94 20.24
N MET A 402 -29.45 -35.21 19.61
CA MET A 402 -28.75 -36.49 19.78
C MET A 402 -27.75 -36.40 20.94
N PRO A 403 -27.49 -37.51 21.65
CA PRO A 403 -26.43 -37.57 22.65
C PRO A 403 -25.08 -37.15 22.06
N LEU A 404 -24.31 -36.37 22.81
CA LEU A 404 -23.02 -35.80 22.33
C LEU A 404 -22.06 -36.89 21.79
N TRP A 405 -22.00 -38.05 22.44
CA TRP A 405 -21.17 -39.17 21.98
C TRP A 405 -21.56 -39.70 20.59
N MET A 406 -22.82 -39.59 20.23
CA MET A 406 -23.36 -40.06 18.94
C MET A 406 -23.00 -39.06 17.83
N THR A 407 -23.09 -37.78 18.11
CA THR A 407 -22.63 -36.71 17.22
C THR A 407 -21.12 -36.78 16.99
N GLU A 408 -20.37 -37.04 18.05
CA GLU A 408 -18.94 -37.25 18.01
C GLU A 408 -18.54 -38.47 17.19
N LYS A 409 -19.28 -39.59 17.35
CA LYS A 409 -19.09 -40.82 16.55
C LYS A 409 -19.29 -40.53 15.07
N MET A 410 -20.39 -39.89 14.70
CA MET A 410 -20.69 -39.54 13.30
C MET A 410 -19.61 -38.63 12.69
N ALA A 411 -19.15 -37.63 13.41
CA ALA A 411 -18.10 -36.72 12.94
C ALA A 411 -16.76 -37.46 12.69
N ILE A 412 -16.40 -38.39 13.57
CA ILE A 412 -15.18 -39.21 13.41
C ILE A 412 -15.32 -40.20 12.24
N GLU A 413 -16.44 -40.89 12.10
CA GLU A 413 -16.68 -41.84 11.00
C GLU A 413 -16.68 -41.11 9.64
N GLN A 414 -17.34 -39.97 9.52
CA GLN A 414 -17.32 -39.14 8.31
C GLN A 414 -15.91 -38.66 7.94
N ALA A 415 -15.12 -38.23 8.93
CA ALA A 415 -13.77 -37.82 8.70
C ALA A 415 -12.86 -38.95 8.23
N ILE A 416 -13.03 -40.16 8.76
CA ILE A 416 -12.30 -41.36 8.35
C ILE A 416 -12.70 -41.74 6.93
N GLU A 417 -13.97 -41.71 6.57
CA GLU A 417 -14.48 -42.00 5.23
C GLU A 417 -13.96 -40.98 4.22
N ALA A 418 -14.02 -39.67 4.53
CA ALA A 418 -13.47 -38.59 3.70
C ALA A 418 -11.95 -38.66 3.50
N CYS A 419 -11.25 -39.40 4.35
CA CYS A 419 -9.81 -39.64 4.25
C CYS A 419 -9.45 -41.06 3.76
N ASP A 420 -10.36 -41.74 3.07
CA ASP A 420 -10.17 -43.07 2.51
C ASP A 420 -9.67 -44.11 3.55
N GLY A 421 -10.16 -44.00 4.78
CA GLY A 421 -9.79 -44.88 5.88
C GLY A 421 -8.48 -44.51 6.61
N ASN A 422 -7.82 -43.43 6.23
CA ASN A 422 -6.56 -43.00 6.84
C ASN A 422 -6.79 -42.25 8.16
N ILE A 423 -6.78 -42.98 9.27
CA ILE A 423 -7.03 -42.45 10.62
C ILE A 423 -6.04 -41.36 11.05
N PRO A 424 -4.70 -41.46 10.82
CA PRO A 424 -3.77 -40.35 11.11
C PRO A 424 -4.13 -39.05 10.39
N ARG A 425 -4.59 -39.14 9.15
CA ARG A 425 -4.99 -37.96 8.35
C ARG A 425 -6.31 -37.38 8.84
N ALA A 426 -7.29 -38.21 9.14
CA ALA A 426 -8.56 -37.81 9.74
C ALA A 426 -8.38 -37.14 11.11
N ALA A 427 -7.46 -37.65 11.93
CA ALA A 427 -7.10 -37.05 13.23
C ALA A 427 -6.55 -35.65 13.10
N GLY A 428 -5.72 -35.38 12.07
CA GLY A 428 -5.22 -34.06 11.78
C GLY A 428 -6.31 -33.04 11.43
N TYR A 429 -7.32 -33.44 10.65
CA TYR A 429 -8.47 -32.58 10.31
C TYR A 429 -9.41 -32.33 11.48
N LEU A 430 -9.50 -33.28 12.43
CA LEU A 430 -10.34 -33.17 13.62
C LEU A 430 -9.61 -32.53 14.81
N ASP A 431 -8.36 -32.12 14.65
CA ASP A 431 -7.50 -31.57 15.69
C ASP A 431 -7.41 -32.45 16.95
N VAL A 432 -7.30 -33.75 16.73
CA VAL A 432 -7.17 -34.77 17.80
C VAL A 432 -6.02 -35.72 17.51
N SER A 433 -5.50 -36.40 18.55
CA SER A 433 -4.46 -37.41 18.31
C SER A 433 -5.08 -38.70 17.71
N PRO A 434 -4.34 -39.41 16.82
CA PRO A 434 -4.80 -40.70 16.27
C PRO A 434 -5.17 -41.71 17.34
N SER A 435 -4.47 -41.74 18.47
CA SER A 435 -4.76 -42.60 19.63
C SER A 435 -6.12 -42.29 20.26
N THR A 436 -6.55 -41.03 20.22
CA THR A 436 -7.90 -40.64 20.71
C THR A 436 -8.98 -41.24 19.84
N ILE A 437 -8.82 -41.24 18.51
CA ILE A 437 -9.78 -41.87 17.59
C ILE A 437 -9.85 -43.39 17.82
N TYR A 438 -8.71 -44.07 17.88
CA TYR A 438 -8.68 -45.52 18.14
C TYR A 438 -9.36 -45.88 19.45
N ARG A 439 -9.08 -45.17 20.54
CA ARG A 439 -9.70 -45.39 21.84
C ARG A 439 -11.23 -45.21 21.82
N LYS A 440 -11.73 -44.20 21.08
CA LYS A 440 -13.14 -43.91 20.95
C LYS A 440 -13.87 -45.01 20.13
N LEU A 441 -13.30 -45.42 19.01
CA LEU A 441 -13.82 -46.50 18.19
C LEU A 441 -13.96 -47.81 18.99
N GLN A 442 -12.95 -48.18 19.79
CA GLN A 442 -13.01 -49.34 20.67
C GLN A 442 -14.09 -49.20 21.73
N ALA A 443 -14.23 -48.03 22.34
CA ALA A 443 -15.24 -47.79 23.37
C ALA A 443 -16.69 -47.88 22.83
N TRP A 444 -16.90 -47.48 21.59
CA TRP A 444 -18.24 -47.56 20.98
C TRP A 444 -18.58 -48.96 20.50
N ASN A 445 -17.67 -49.70 19.90
CA ASN A 445 -17.88 -51.10 19.51
C ASN A 445 -18.24 -51.97 20.72
N GLY A 446 -17.64 -51.74 21.90
CA GLY A 446 -17.98 -52.43 23.13
C GLY A 446 -19.33 -52.02 23.75
N LYS A 447 -19.92 -50.88 23.38
CA LYS A 447 -21.28 -50.47 23.80
C LYS A 447 -22.38 -51.06 22.92
N GLU A 448 -22.13 -51.20 21.61
CA GLU A 448 -23.10 -51.83 20.68
C GLU A 448 -23.30 -53.31 20.94
N GLU A 449 -22.26 -54.03 21.39
CA GLU A 449 -22.39 -55.44 21.80
C GLU A 449 -23.22 -55.62 23.07
N ARG A 450 -23.24 -54.63 23.98
CA ARG A 450 -24.03 -54.67 25.22
C ARG A 450 -25.51 -54.31 25.05
N GLN A 451 -25.90 -53.73 23.91
CA GLN A 451 -27.31 -53.41 23.60
C GLN A 451 -28.02 -54.51 22.77
N LYS A 452 -27.27 -55.53 22.34
CA LYS A 452 -27.79 -56.67 21.56
C LYS A 452 -28.01 -57.95 22.38
N VAL A 453 -27.91 -57.90 23.72
CA VAL A 453 -28.18 -59.01 24.64
C VAL A 453 -29.46 -58.77 25.43
#